data_8d900590a6ce4fc3556a5a17eacc362b
#
_entry.id   8d900590a6ce4fc3556a5a17eacc362b
#
_cell.length_a   1.000
_cell.length_b   1.000
_cell.length_c   1.000
_cell.angle_alpha   90.00
_cell.angle_beta   90.00
_cell.angle_gamma   90.00
#
_symmetry.space_group_name_H-M   'P 1'
#
loop_
_entity.id
_entity.type
_entity.pdbx_description
1 polymer ?
#
loop_
_entity_poly.entity_id
_entity_poly.type
_entity_poly.pdbx_seq_one_letter_code
_entity_poly.pdbx_strand_id
1 'polypeptide(L)'
;MGTKQTRYEHINFRKGIESFSEYNTYNVRGAMTGRKSDVFEQTISFSNHFDRLYNGSIGMITDKLTGGKSTTSGYSYDNAGRLTSAMIFLDGITRPTGYTYDLNGNIPTLQRRGYNPTYVAELIDDLVYQYDGNQVRKITEKAPVVISEKTMNFIDGADEEIEYTYDRNGNM
;
A
#
# COMPACT_ATOMS: atom_id res chain seq x y z
N MET A 1 -18.58 2.78 20.52
CA MET A 1 -17.18 3.14 20.28
C MET A 1 -16.39 2.76 21.51
N GLY A 2 -15.30 2.01 21.37
CA GLY A 2 -14.40 1.68 22.44
C GLY A 2 -13.05 2.40 22.24
N THR A 3 -12.42 2.81 23.35
CA THR A 3 -11.08 3.39 23.35
C THR A 3 -10.18 2.57 24.25
N LYS A 4 -9.00 2.22 23.77
CA LYS A 4 -7.97 1.55 24.56
C LYS A 4 -6.73 2.43 24.57
N GLN A 5 -6.19 2.67 25.78
CA GLN A 5 -4.91 3.36 25.96
C GLN A 5 -3.81 2.34 26.18
N THR A 6 -2.68 2.56 25.56
CA THR A 6 -1.44 1.81 25.81
C THR A 6 -0.34 2.82 26.12
N ARG A 7 0.42 2.57 27.18
CA ARG A 7 1.56 3.38 27.58
C ARG A 7 2.84 2.61 27.28
N TYR A 8 3.77 3.27 26.62
CA TYR A 8 5.10 2.75 26.32
C TYR A 8 6.14 3.49 27.15
N GLU A 9 7.12 2.78 27.64
CA GLU A 9 8.25 3.34 28.40
C GLU A 9 9.55 2.90 27.71
N HIS A 10 10.48 3.84 27.55
CA HIS A 10 11.82 3.55 27.06
C HIS A 10 12.85 4.33 27.86
N ILE A 11 14.06 3.80 27.94
CA ILE A 11 15.18 4.45 28.64
C ILE A 11 15.93 5.32 27.62
N ASN A 12 15.92 6.61 27.88
CA ASN A 12 16.78 7.55 27.15
C ASN A 12 18.01 7.85 28.02
N PHE A 13 19.19 7.46 27.56
CA PHE A 13 20.44 7.60 28.32
C PHE A 13 20.79 9.04 28.72
N ARG A 14 20.22 10.06 28.09
CA ARG A 14 20.43 11.47 28.41
C ARG A 14 19.35 12.06 29.31
N LYS A 15 18.13 11.54 29.28
CA LYS A 15 16.95 12.13 29.94
C LYS A 15 16.28 11.22 30.94
N GLY A 16 16.70 9.96 31.05
CA GLY A 16 16.09 8.95 31.91
C GLY A 16 14.91 8.22 31.25
N ILE A 17 13.93 7.81 32.04
CA ILE A 17 12.75 7.10 31.55
C ILE A 17 11.79 8.11 30.88
N GLU A 18 11.55 7.93 29.59
CA GLU A 18 10.52 8.64 28.85
C GLU A 18 9.33 7.71 28.59
N SER A 19 8.13 8.22 28.71
CA SER A 19 6.93 7.46 28.42
C SER A 19 6.04 8.23 27.44
N PHE A 20 5.40 7.51 26.53
CA PHE A 20 4.36 8.08 25.68
C PHE A 20 3.11 7.21 25.72
N SER A 21 1.97 7.83 25.50
CA SER A 21 0.69 7.14 25.48
C SER A 21 0.16 7.06 24.07
N GLU A 22 -0.38 5.91 23.71
CA GLU A 22 -1.13 5.69 22.48
C GLU A 22 -2.58 5.38 22.81
N TYR A 23 -3.49 6.04 22.11
CA TYR A 23 -4.92 5.86 22.22
C TYR A 23 -5.46 5.21 20.95
N ASN A 24 -6.07 4.05 21.11
CA ASN A 24 -6.67 3.31 20.01
C ASN A 24 -8.19 3.38 20.09
N THR A 25 -8.84 3.68 18.97
CA THR A 25 -10.31 3.73 18.84
C THR A 25 -10.82 2.58 18.00
N TYR A 26 -12.01 2.08 18.34
CA TYR A 26 -12.61 0.92 17.70
C TYR A 26 -14.07 1.17 17.35
N ASN A 27 -14.57 0.57 16.30
CA ASN A 27 -15.97 0.55 15.98
C ASN A 27 -16.73 -0.51 16.81
N VAL A 28 -18.03 -0.60 16.63
CA VAL A 28 -18.92 -1.54 17.34
C VAL A 28 -18.61 -3.03 17.03
N ARG A 29 -17.89 -3.31 15.94
CA ARG A 29 -17.46 -4.66 15.54
C ARG A 29 -16.06 -5.02 16.05
N GLY A 30 -15.44 -4.13 16.84
CA GLY A 30 -14.08 -4.32 17.36
C GLY A 30 -12.97 -4.03 16.38
N ALA A 31 -13.26 -3.54 15.17
CA ALA A 31 -12.23 -3.13 14.21
C ALA A 31 -11.67 -1.75 14.60
N MET A 32 -10.36 -1.60 14.53
CA MET A 32 -9.68 -0.33 14.84
C MET A 32 -10.05 0.73 13.80
N THR A 33 -10.44 1.91 14.27
CA THR A 33 -10.81 3.08 13.45
C THR A 33 -9.79 4.19 13.55
N GLY A 34 -8.85 4.11 14.47
CA GLY A 34 -7.77 5.07 14.59
C GLY A 34 -6.85 4.78 15.76
N ARG A 35 -5.71 5.42 15.71
CA ARG A 35 -4.75 5.49 16.82
C ARG A 35 -4.12 6.87 16.87
N LYS A 36 -3.77 7.32 18.06
CA LYS A 36 -3.22 8.65 18.29
C LYS A 36 -2.21 8.64 19.42
N SER A 37 -1.10 9.34 19.20
CA SER A 37 -0.10 9.68 20.22
C SER A 37 0.26 11.17 20.09
N ASP A 38 1.22 11.65 20.88
CA ASP A 38 1.69 13.02 20.82
C ASP A 38 2.37 13.37 19.49
N VAL A 39 2.89 12.37 18.77
CA VAL A 39 3.70 12.55 17.56
C VAL A 39 3.02 12.04 16.28
N PHE A 40 1.93 11.25 16.42
CA PHE A 40 1.31 10.56 15.30
C PHE A 40 -0.19 10.39 15.49
N GLU A 41 -0.94 10.58 14.43
CA GLU A 41 -2.38 10.28 14.37
C GLU A 41 -2.69 9.51 13.09
N GLN A 42 -3.43 8.40 13.21
CA GLN A 42 -3.92 7.62 12.09
C GLN A 42 -5.43 7.47 12.21
N THR A 43 -6.12 7.65 11.10
CA THR A 43 -7.55 7.36 10.97
C THR A 43 -7.75 6.27 9.94
N ILE A 44 -8.57 5.27 10.26
CA ILE A 44 -8.92 4.16 9.39
C ILE A 44 -10.41 4.21 9.10
N SER A 45 -10.77 4.28 7.82
CA SER A 45 -12.16 4.29 7.34
C SER A 45 -12.47 3.00 6.58
N PHE A 46 -13.63 2.42 6.87
CA PHE A 46 -14.22 1.30 6.15
C PHE A 46 -15.20 1.78 5.06
N SER A 47 -14.97 2.98 4.55
CA SER A 47 -15.57 3.53 3.36
C SER A 47 -14.50 4.19 2.53
N ASN A 48 -14.60 4.09 1.22
CA ASN A 48 -13.82 4.91 0.31
C ASN A 48 -14.66 6.13 -0.14
N HIS A 49 -14.16 6.91 -1.07
CA HIS A 49 -14.85 8.13 -1.53
C HIS A 49 -16.22 7.84 -2.19
N PHE A 50 -16.43 6.63 -2.68
CA PHE A 50 -17.59 6.24 -3.48
C PHE A 50 -18.54 5.28 -2.73
N ASP A 51 -18.00 4.35 -1.89
CA ASP A 51 -18.76 3.27 -1.30
C ASP A 51 -18.43 3.00 0.16
N ARG A 52 -19.41 2.47 0.89
CA ARG A 52 -19.20 1.86 2.20
C ARG A 52 -18.83 0.38 2.03
N LEU A 53 -17.69 -0.01 2.60
CA LEU A 53 -17.19 -1.38 2.53
C LEU A 53 -17.69 -2.18 3.74
N TYR A 54 -18.81 -2.87 3.57
CA TYR A 54 -19.46 -3.63 4.66
C TYR A 54 -18.78 -4.96 4.97
N ASN A 55 -17.89 -5.44 4.10
CA ASN A 55 -17.15 -6.69 4.25
C ASN A 55 -15.96 -6.59 5.22
N GLY A 56 -15.68 -5.39 5.78
CA GLY A 56 -14.55 -5.16 6.68
C GLY A 56 -13.26 -4.73 5.97
N SER A 57 -13.29 -4.57 4.65
CA SER A 57 -12.15 -4.01 3.92
C SER A 57 -11.92 -2.54 4.28
N ILE A 58 -10.65 -2.14 4.32
CA ILE A 58 -10.27 -0.75 4.60
C ILE A 58 -10.43 0.07 3.31
N GLY A 59 -11.26 1.12 3.36
CA GLY A 59 -11.44 2.02 2.22
C GLY A 59 -10.44 3.16 2.18
N MET A 60 -10.02 3.65 3.35
CA MET A 60 -9.10 4.78 3.43
C MET A 60 -8.30 4.76 4.74
N ILE A 61 -7.03 5.15 4.65
CA ILE A 61 -6.17 5.42 5.80
C ILE A 61 -5.64 6.85 5.66
N THR A 62 -5.73 7.62 6.73
CA THR A 62 -5.08 8.93 6.81
C THR A 62 -4.06 8.90 7.94
N ASP A 63 -2.81 9.21 7.61
CA ASP A 63 -1.69 9.31 8.54
C ASP A 63 -1.27 10.77 8.68
N LYS A 64 -1.00 11.21 9.89
CA LYS A 64 -0.56 12.57 10.20
C LYS A 64 0.51 12.55 11.28
N LEU A 65 1.65 13.15 10.99
CA LEU A 65 2.67 13.46 11.98
C LEU A 65 2.37 14.82 12.62
N THR A 66 2.63 14.97 13.92
CA THR A 66 2.47 16.25 14.62
C THR A 66 3.41 17.30 14.01
N GLY A 67 2.85 18.43 13.57
CA GLY A 67 3.60 19.46 12.84
C GLY A 67 4.00 19.10 11.39
N GLY A 68 3.63 17.88 10.93
CA GLY A 68 3.92 17.39 9.59
C GLY A 68 2.72 17.43 8.65
N LYS A 69 2.96 16.96 7.44
CA LYS A 69 1.93 16.81 6.41
C LYS A 69 1.11 15.54 6.63
N SER A 70 -0.09 15.56 6.09
CA SER A 70 -0.99 14.42 6.09
C SER A 70 -0.82 13.60 4.82
N THR A 71 -0.78 12.28 4.94
CA THR A 71 -0.84 11.34 3.81
C THR A 71 -2.17 10.60 3.88
N THR A 72 -2.88 10.53 2.78
CA THR A 72 -4.12 9.74 2.68
C THR A 72 -3.94 8.64 1.64
N SER A 73 -4.27 7.41 2.02
CA SER A 73 -4.28 6.24 1.13
C SER A 73 -5.71 5.76 0.95
N GLY A 74 -6.17 5.66 -0.29
CA GLY A 74 -7.49 5.15 -0.66
C GLY A 74 -7.37 3.80 -1.36
N TYR A 75 -8.33 2.90 -1.12
CA TYR A 75 -8.33 1.53 -1.63
C TYR A 75 -9.65 1.19 -2.30
N SER A 76 -9.58 0.43 -3.40
CA SER A 76 -10.75 -0.12 -4.10
C SER A 76 -10.59 -1.62 -4.26
N TYR A 77 -11.71 -2.32 -4.28
CA TYR A 77 -11.75 -3.78 -4.31
C TYR A 77 -12.73 -4.27 -5.36
N ASP A 78 -12.50 -5.47 -5.86
CA ASP A 78 -13.48 -6.17 -6.68
C ASP A 78 -14.56 -6.86 -5.82
N ASN A 79 -15.53 -7.50 -6.48
CA ASN A 79 -16.62 -8.21 -5.80
C ASN A 79 -16.15 -9.42 -4.98
N ALA A 80 -14.95 -9.94 -5.22
CA ALA A 80 -14.33 -11.01 -4.44
C ALA A 80 -13.52 -10.46 -3.25
N GLY A 81 -13.46 -9.13 -3.06
CA GLY A 81 -12.72 -8.46 -1.99
C GLY A 81 -11.22 -8.35 -2.25
N ARG A 82 -10.76 -8.55 -3.50
CA ARG A 82 -9.35 -8.40 -3.88
C ARG A 82 -9.06 -6.94 -4.23
N LEU A 83 -7.90 -6.43 -3.82
CA LEU A 83 -7.50 -5.03 -4.05
C LEU A 83 -7.29 -4.74 -5.55
N THR A 84 -8.10 -3.89 -6.14
CA THR A 84 -7.99 -3.50 -7.55
C THR A 84 -7.26 -2.17 -7.75
N SER A 85 -7.27 -1.32 -6.74
CA SER A 85 -6.54 -0.04 -6.80
C SER A 85 -6.13 0.43 -5.40
N ALA A 86 -4.93 1.01 -5.34
CA ALA A 86 -4.47 1.80 -4.22
C ALA A 86 -4.06 3.19 -4.73
N MET A 87 -4.49 4.25 -4.03
CA MET A 87 -4.12 5.62 -4.33
C MET A 87 -3.52 6.29 -3.11
N ILE A 88 -2.33 6.88 -3.25
CA ILE A 88 -1.69 7.65 -2.20
C ILE A 88 -1.77 9.13 -2.57
N PHE A 89 -2.33 9.93 -1.66
CA PHE A 89 -2.44 11.38 -1.76
C PHE A 89 -1.44 12.01 -0.79
N LEU A 90 -0.50 12.76 -1.32
CA LEU A 90 0.48 13.51 -0.53
C LEU A 90 0.77 14.82 -1.25
N ASP A 91 0.60 15.95 -0.56
CA ASP A 91 0.90 17.30 -1.09
C ASP A 91 0.19 17.64 -2.41
N GLY A 92 -1.08 17.23 -2.55
CA GLY A 92 -1.85 17.43 -3.78
C GLY A 92 -1.49 16.49 -4.92
N ILE A 93 -0.58 15.56 -4.68
CA ILE A 93 -0.10 14.58 -5.65
C ILE A 93 -0.76 13.23 -5.39
N THR A 94 -1.31 12.62 -6.44
CA THR A 94 -1.95 11.29 -6.39
C THR A 94 -1.08 10.26 -7.09
N ARG A 95 -0.72 9.18 -6.37
CA ARG A 95 0.06 8.05 -6.91
C ARG A 95 -0.80 6.80 -6.95
N PRO A 96 -1.47 6.52 -8.08
CA PRO A 96 -2.29 5.33 -8.21
C PRO A 96 -1.45 4.10 -8.56
N THR A 97 -1.85 2.97 -7.97
CA THR A 97 -1.42 1.63 -8.36
C THR A 97 -2.66 0.82 -8.67
N GLY A 98 -2.68 0.12 -9.80
CA GLY A 98 -3.79 -0.72 -10.24
C GLY A 98 -3.39 -2.18 -10.40
N TYR A 99 -4.32 -3.09 -10.12
CA TYR A 99 -4.13 -4.54 -10.20
C TYR A 99 -5.27 -5.17 -10.96
N THR A 100 -4.98 -6.20 -11.75
CA THR A 100 -6.00 -7.11 -12.28
C THR A 100 -5.79 -8.51 -11.73
N TYR A 101 -6.82 -9.36 -11.82
CA TYR A 101 -6.76 -10.72 -11.31
C TYR A 101 -7.33 -11.71 -12.31
N ASP A 102 -6.70 -12.88 -12.39
CA ASP A 102 -7.28 -14.03 -13.07
C ASP A 102 -8.28 -14.78 -12.17
N LEU A 103 -8.86 -15.88 -12.69
CA LEU A 103 -9.82 -16.71 -11.95
C LEU A 103 -9.18 -17.45 -10.77
N ASN A 104 -7.88 -17.69 -10.79
CA ASN A 104 -7.13 -18.35 -9.72
C ASN A 104 -6.70 -17.36 -8.62
N GLY A 105 -6.85 -16.03 -8.86
CA GLY A 105 -6.41 -14.98 -7.95
C GLY A 105 -4.98 -14.51 -8.19
N ASN A 106 -4.30 -14.99 -9.23
CA ASN A 106 -3.02 -14.44 -9.65
C ASN A 106 -3.19 -13.01 -10.16
N ILE A 107 -2.12 -12.21 -10.13
CA ILE A 107 -2.09 -10.83 -10.64
C ILE A 107 -1.47 -10.81 -12.05
N PRO A 108 -2.25 -10.86 -13.16
CA PRO A 108 -1.70 -10.81 -14.50
C PRO A 108 -1.14 -9.43 -14.86
N THR A 109 -1.65 -8.35 -14.28
CA THR A 109 -1.12 -7.00 -14.54
C THR A 109 -1.05 -6.15 -13.29
N LEU A 110 0.01 -5.33 -13.23
CA LEU A 110 0.19 -4.28 -12.23
C LEU A 110 0.61 -3.00 -12.94
N GLN A 111 -0.09 -1.90 -12.68
CA GLN A 111 0.27 -0.58 -13.18
C GLN A 111 0.54 0.36 -12.02
N ARG A 112 1.66 1.08 -12.05
CA ARG A 112 2.01 2.08 -11.04
C ARG A 112 2.37 3.40 -11.72
N ARG A 113 1.77 4.48 -11.22
CA ARG A 113 2.10 5.84 -11.67
C ARG A 113 2.87 6.60 -10.61
N GLY A 114 3.81 7.39 -11.05
CA GLY A 114 4.58 8.33 -10.24
C GLY A 114 4.57 9.71 -10.87
N TYR A 115 5.43 10.58 -10.36
CA TYR A 115 5.57 11.94 -10.88
C TYR A 115 7.04 12.19 -11.20
N ASN A 116 7.28 12.77 -12.36
CA ASN A 116 8.59 13.24 -12.74
C ASN A 116 8.96 14.52 -11.95
N PRO A 117 10.20 15.03 -12.06
CA PRO A 117 10.63 16.24 -11.37
C PRO A 117 9.80 17.50 -11.67
N THR A 118 9.05 17.50 -12.78
CA THR A 118 8.15 18.60 -13.18
C THR A 118 6.69 18.38 -12.75
N TYR A 119 6.43 17.39 -11.87
CA TYR A 119 5.10 17.03 -11.37
C TYR A 119 4.11 16.56 -12.43
N VAL A 120 4.60 16.01 -13.54
CA VAL A 120 3.76 15.34 -14.55
C VAL A 120 3.60 13.87 -14.16
N ALA A 121 2.36 13.38 -14.16
CA ALA A 121 2.07 11.98 -13.86
C ALA A 121 2.57 11.07 -14.99
N GLU A 122 3.43 10.12 -14.65
CA GLU A 122 4.01 9.15 -15.58
C GLU A 122 3.71 7.72 -15.14
N LEU A 123 3.57 6.83 -16.11
CA LEU A 123 3.50 5.39 -15.87
C LEU A 123 4.94 4.92 -15.60
N ILE A 124 5.20 4.50 -14.37
CA ILE A 124 6.53 4.04 -13.95
C ILE A 124 6.68 2.53 -14.06
N ASP A 125 5.61 1.78 -13.84
CA ASP A 125 5.57 0.34 -14.10
C ASP A 125 4.26 -0.01 -14.82
N ASP A 126 4.36 -0.87 -15.82
CA ASP A 126 3.27 -1.53 -16.52
C ASP A 126 3.61 -3.02 -16.67
N LEU A 127 3.55 -3.72 -15.56
CA LEU A 127 4.02 -5.10 -15.44
C LEU A 127 2.96 -6.07 -15.94
N VAL A 128 3.40 -7.01 -16.77
CA VAL A 128 2.62 -8.16 -17.22
C VAL A 128 3.28 -9.43 -16.70
N TYR A 129 2.52 -10.20 -15.90
CA TYR A 129 2.97 -11.44 -15.31
C TYR A 129 2.47 -12.62 -16.11
N GLN A 130 3.35 -13.55 -16.43
CA GLN A 130 3.02 -14.84 -17.01
C GLN A 130 3.18 -15.92 -15.94
N TYR A 131 2.22 -16.84 -15.90
CA TYR A 131 2.16 -17.89 -14.90
C TYR A 131 2.18 -19.27 -15.53
N ASP A 132 2.75 -20.24 -14.81
CA ASP A 132 2.50 -21.65 -14.95
C ASP A 132 1.74 -22.12 -13.70
N GLY A 133 0.43 -22.38 -13.87
CA GLY A 133 -0.48 -22.53 -12.73
C GLY A 133 -0.52 -21.25 -11.87
N ASN A 134 0.02 -21.30 -10.66
CA ASN A 134 0.10 -20.16 -9.74
C ASN A 134 1.56 -19.69 -9.53
N GLN A 135 2.51 -20.21 -10.31
CA GLN A 135 3.91 -19.82 -10.23
C GLN A 135 4.23 -18.79 -11.32
N VAL A 136 4.83 -17.68 -10.95
CA VAL A 136 5.28 -16.67 -11.90
C VAL A 136 6.40 -17.25 -12.74
N ARG A 137 6.28 -17.20 -14.05
CA ARG A 137 7.27 -17.68 -15.00
C ARG A 137 8.10 -16.55 -15.61
N LYS A 138 7.42 -15.42 -15.86
CA LYS A 138 8.03 -14.22 -16.47
C LYS A 138 7.31 -12.98 -16.01
N ILE A 139 8.05 -11.87 -15.88
CA ILE A 139 7.51 -10.52 -15.67
C ILE A 139 8.04 -9.63 -16.79
N THR A 140 7.15 -9.03 -17.56
CA THR A 140 7.52 -8.10 -18.64
C THR A 140 7.15 -6.68 -18.25
N GLU A 141 8.09 -5.76 -18.31
CA GLU A 141 7.87 -4.32 -18.17
C GLU A 141 7.50 -3.71 -19.52
N LYS A 142 6.36 -3.01 -19.59
CA LYS A 142 5.89 -2.33 -20.79
C LYS A 142 5.93 -0.81 -20.70
N ALA A 143 6.15 -0.26 -19.50
CA ALA A 143 6.28 1.17 -19.35
C ALA A 143 7.58 1.67 -20.01
N PRO A 144 7.58 2.89 -20.56
CA PRO A 144 8.82 3.50 -21.02
C PRO A 144 9.77 3.69 -19.84
N VAL A 145 11.06 3.48 -20.06
CA VAL A 145 12.07 3.63 -19.01
C VAL A 145 12.01 5.05 -18.44
N VAL A 146 11.53 5.17 -17.21
CA VAL A 146 11.50 6.44 -16.47
C VAL A 146 12.76 6.52 -15.63
N ILE A 147 13.75 7.28 -16.09
CA ILE A 147 14.94 7.57 -15.28
C ILE A 147 14.61 8.69 -14.31
N SER A 148 14.18 8.31 -13.11
CA SER A 148 14.02 9.24 -12.00
C SER A 148 14.75 8.67 -10.79
N GLU A 149 15.75 9.41 -10.28
CA GLU A 149 16.48 9.05 -9.05
C GLU A 149 15.57 8.96 -7.80
N LYS A 150 14.32 9.41 -7.91
CA LYS A 150 13.37 9.49 -6.80
C LYS A 150 12.27 8.43 -6.84
N THR A 151 12.19 7.63 -7.87
CA THR A 151 11.18 6.57 -8.01
C THR A 151 11.87 5.23 -8.17
N MET A 152 11.51 4.27 -7.31
CA MET A 152 11.87 2.87 -7.54
C MET A 152 11.06 2.38 -8.75
N ASN A 153 11.75 1.96 -9.79
CA ASN A 153 11.21 1.40 -11.01
C ASN A 153 11.59 -0.08 -11.10
N PHE A 154 10.67 -0.92 -11.59
CA PHE A 154 11.03 -2.28 -11.97
C PHE A 154 11.95 -2.23 -13.21
N ILE A 155 13.05 -2.94 -13.16
CA ILE A 155 14.00 -3.06 -14.28
C ILE A 155 13.89 -4.49 -14.78
N ASP A 156 13.33 -4.66 -15.97
CA ASP A 156 13.32 -5.92 -16.67
C ASP A 156 14.74 -6.18 -17.22
N GLY A 157 15.48 -7.03 -16.55
CA GLY A 157 16.89 -7.25 -16.83
C GLY A 157 17.20 -8.51 -17.65
N ALA A 158 16.27 -9.45 -17.71
CA ALA A 158 16.51 -10.76 -18.30
C ALA A 158 15.84 -10.95 -19.67
N ASP A 159 14.60 -10.54 -19.82
CA ASP A 159 13.72 -10.71 -21.01
C ASP A 159 13.80 -12.12 -21.65
N GLU A 160 13.89 -13.14 -20.80
CA GLU A 160 13.94 -14.54 -21.25
C GLU A 160 12.53 -15.16 -21.24
N GLU A 161 12.37 -16.32 -21.88
CA GLU A 161 11.08 -17.04 -21.90
C GLU A 161 10.69 -17.54 -20.51
N ILE A 162 11.67 -17.92 -19.70
CA ILE A 162 11.51 -18.37 -18.31
C ILE A 162 12.54 -17.63 -17.46
N GLU A 163 12.07 -16.74 -16.60
CA GLU A 163 12.91 -15.94 -15.70
C GLU A 163 12.92 -16.51 -14.27
N TYR A 164 11.85 -17.21 -13.90
CA TYR A 164 11.67 -17.77 -12.56
C TYR A 164 11.48 -19.27 -12.63
N THR A 165 12.29 -20.01 -11.86
CA THR A 165 12.18 -21.46 -11.72
C THR A 165 11.94 -21.82 -10.26
N TYR A 166 11.31 -22.97 -10.03
CA TYR A 166 10.89 -23.39 -8.69
C TYR A 166 11.37 -24.81 -8.40
N ASP A 167 11.69 -25.08 -7.15
CA ASP A 167 11.94 -26.43 -6.69
C ASP A 167 10.63 -27.21 -6.53
N ARG A 168 10.73 -28.50 -6.12
CA ARG A 168 9.57 -29.36 -5.92
C ARG A 168 8.65 -28.91 -4.77
N ASN A 169 9.14 -28.04 -3.88
CA ASN A 169 8.38 -27.50 -2.76
C ASN A 169 7.79 -26.12 -3.09
N GLY A 170 8.03 -25.60 -4.31
CA GLY A 170 7.53 -24.31 -4.77
C GLY A 170 8.38 -23.12 -4.31
N ASN A 171 9.61 -23.34 -3.83
CA ASN A 171 10.55 -22.25 -3.54
C ASN A 171 11.20 -21.77 -4.83
N MET A 172 11.33 -20.44 -4.99
CA MET A 172 11.99 -19.76 -6.10
C MET A 172 13.50 -19.64 -5.84
#